data_7f8b9153f345545fac48af9cff420aeb
#
_entry.id   7f8b9153f345545fac48af9cff420aeb
#
_cell.length_a   1.000
_cell.length_b   1.000
_cell.length_c   1.000
_cell.angle_alpha   90.00
_cell.angle_beta   90.00
_cell.angle_gamma   90.00
#
_symmetry.space_group_name_H-M   'P 1'
#
loop_
_entity.id
_entity.type
_entity.pdbx_description
1 polymer ?
#
loop_
_entity_poly.entity_id
_entity_poly.type
_entity_poly.pdbx_seq_one_letter_code
_entity_poly.pdbx_strand_id
1 'polypeptide(L)'
;VRDAFELLLVRRAYDWQIPFLGICRGMQALAVALGGRLFQDQQAAQPDRTLIKHSQQAPRSERSHSIRTEPDSLLRRLLGERLYVNSFHHQSVADPGPRLRITATAPDGIVEAVESSERKSIIGVQWHPECLDGDDTRALFSHFINEAQNYRRARRWHTAHLTLDSHCDTPMFFDQDINFNRRDPKILVDSHKMVEGGLDASIMVAYLAQNGRGEAANLEATRKANAILDRLYNMVAACPQAKMAYSPADLLANKQAGLRSVMPGIENAFAFGTDLANVAHFRRRGVVYATLCHNGNNDICDSARPNKDDLARYAERKGGEHGGLSEFGRSVVREM
;
A
#
# COMPACT_ATOMS: atom_id res chain seq x y z
N VAL A 1 19.09 -19.61 14.81
CA VAL A 1 17.85 -20.15 14.21
C VAL A 1 16.61 -19.40 14.71
N ARG A 2 16.45 -19.23 16.05
CA ARG A 2 15.28 -18.55 16.64
C ARG A 2 15.12 -17.12 16.14
N ASP A 3 16.18 -16.30 16.18
CA ASP A 3 16.13 -14.90 15.74
C ASP A 3 15.73 -14.76 14.26
N ALA A 4 16.29 -15.58 13.39
CA ALA A 4 15.96 -15.55 11.96
C ALA A 4 14.47 -15.82 11.70
N PHE A 5 13.89 -16.78 12.42
CA PHE A 5 12.46 -17.08 12.32
C PHE A 5 11.59 -15.94 12.86
N GLU A 6 11.93 -15.41 14.03
CA GLU A 6 11.17 -14.31 14.63
C GLU A 6 11.23 -13.05 13.78
N LEU A 7 12.40 -12.67 13.24
CA LEU A 7 12.53 -11.53 12.32
C LEU A 7 11.73 -11.72 11.04
N LEU A 8 11.69 -12.95 10.49
CA LEU A 8 10.85 -13.24 9.33
C LEU A 8 9.36 -13.11 9.66
N LEU A 9 8.92 -13.63 10.82
CA LEU A 9 7.54 -13.52 11.28
C LEU A 9 7.11 -12.06 11.44
N VAL A 10 7.95 -11.24 12.06
CA VAL A 10 7.70 -9.81 12.25
C VAL A 10 7.59 -9.09 10.90
N ARG A 11 8.51 -9.34 9.96
CA ARG A 11 8.45 -8.75 8.61
C ARG A 11 7.16 -9.14 7.90
N ARG A 12 6.74 -10.40 7.97
CA ARG A 12 5.47 -10.86 7.40
C ARG A 12 4.26 -10.19 8.05
N ALA A 13 4.24 -10.09 9.38
CA ALA A 13 3.18 -9.38 10.09
C ALA A 13 3.10 -7.91 9.63
N TYR A 14 4.24 -7.25 9.50
CA TYR A 14 4.32 -5.88 9.01
C TYR A 14 3.80 -5.73 7.58
N ASP A 15 4.29 -6.55 6.65
CA ASP A 15 3.93 -6.49 5.24
C ASP A 15 2.44 -6.80 5.03
N TRP A 16 1.89 -7.74 5.76
CA TRP A 16 0.49 -8.14 5.69
C TRP A 16 -0.44 -7.30 6.58
N GLN A 17 0.12 -6.30 7.27
CA GLN A 17 -0.61 -5.43 8.20
C GLN A 17 -1.37 -6.21 9.29
N ILE A 18 -0.82 -7.35 9.70
CA ILE A 18 -1.37 -8.11 10.83
C ILE A 18 -1.11 -7.31 12.10
N PRO A 19 -2.12 -7.05 12.93
CA PRO A 19 -1.90 -6.39 14.22
C PRO A 19 -0.82 -7.08 15.03
N PHE A 20 0.12 -6.31 15.53
CA PHE A 20 1.31 -6.82 16.21
C PHE A 20 1.56 -6.03 17.49
N LEU A 21 1.69 -6.74 18.61
CA LEU A 21 2.14 -6.21 19.88
C LEU A 21 3.44 -6.93 20.28
N GLY A 22 4.55 -6.23 20.15
CA GLY A 22 5.87 -6.71 20.59
C GLY A 22 6.13 -6.35 22.06
N ILE A 23 6.29 -7.34 22.94
CA ILE A 23 6.57 -7.14 24.34
C ILE A 23 8.05 -7.43 24.63
N CYS A 24 8.75 -6.51 25.27
CA CYS A 24 10.16 -6.60 25.68
C CYS A 24 11.05 -7.01 24.49
N ARG A 25 11.51 -8.25 24.44
CA ARG A 25 12.27 -8.79 23.33
C ARG A 25 11.49 -8.72 21.99
N GLY A 26 10.15 -8.76 22.03
CA GLY A 26 9.29 -8.59 20.87
C GLY A 26 9.37 -7.18 20.26
N MET A 27 9.48 -6.13 21.08
CA MET A 27 9.75 -4.76 20.60
C MET A 27 11.14 -4.66 19.96
N GLN A 28 12.14 -5.28 20.57
CA GLN A 28 13.51 -5.29 20.05
C GLN A 28 13.59 -6.02 18.71
N ALA A 29 12.93 -7.18 18.60
CA ALA A 29 12.81 -7.91 17.32
C ALA A 29 12.08 -7.10 16.25
N LEU A 30 11.03 -6.35 16.62
CA LEU A 30 10.31 -5.44 15.73
C LEU A 30 11.26 -4.35 15.18
N ALA A 31 12.02 -3.69 16.04
CA ALA A 31 12.98 -2.67 15.62
C ALA A 31 14.02 -3.23 14.65
N VAL A 32 14.68 -4.33 14.99
CA VAL A 32 15.71 -4.97 14.16
C VAL A 32 15.13 -5.45 12.83
N ALA A 33 13.95 -6.07 12.83
CA ALA A 33 13.30 -6.56 11.62
C ALA A 33 13.02 -5.45 10.61
N LEU A 34 12.79 -4.22 11.09
CA LEU A 34 12.45 -3.06 10.28
C LEU A 34 13.62 -2.09 10.05
N GLY A 35 14.85 -2.53 10.35
CA GLY A 35 16.09 -1.81 10.03
C GLY A 35 16.64 -0.95 11.17
N GLY A 36 16.11 -1.12 12.37
CA GLY A 36 16.60 -0.48 13.58
C GLY A 36 17.80 -1.19 14.24
N ARG A 37 18.28 -0.62 15.32
CA ARG A 37 19.44 -1.11 16.08
C ARG A 37 19.17 -1.11 17.58
N LEU A 38 19.86 -1.99 18.31
CA LEU A 38 19.77 -2.11 19.76
C LEU A 38 21.09 -1.73 20.43
N PHE A 39 20.99 -1.18 21.65
CA PHE A 39 22.07 -1.27 22.63
C PHE A 39 22.13 -2.71 23.13
N GLN A 40 23.25 -3.38 22.95
CA GLN A 40 23.44 -4.76 23.43
C GLN A 40 23.52 -4.81 24.97
N ASP A 41 24.01 -3.75 25.56
CA ASP A 41 23.90 -3.41 26.98
C ASP A 41 23.80 -1.90 27.10
N GLN A 42 22.68 -1.42 27.63
CA GLN A 42 22.38 0.02 27.67
C GLN A 42 23.31 0.81 28.59
N GLN A 43 23.79 0.21 29.69
CA GLN A 43 24.74 0.86 30.61
C GLN A 43 26.16 0.88 30.04
N ALA A 44 26.62 -0.24 29.46
CA ALA A 44 27.92 -0.32 28.80
C ALA A 44 28.04 0.59 27.59
N ALA A 45 26.94 0.76 26.84
CA ALA A 45 26.88 1.65 25.66
C ALA A 45 26.80 3.15 26.03
N GLN A 46 26.45 3.49 27.26
CA GLN A 46 26.28 4.85 27.76
C GLN A 46 26.96 5.04 29.13
N PRO A 47 28.30 4.86 29.22
CA PRO A 47 29.03 4.81 30.52
C PRO A 47 28.95 6.12 31.32
N ASP A 48 28.81 7.26 30.63
CA ASP A 48 28.76 8.59 31.22
C ASP A 48 27.37 9.00 31.73
N ARG A 49 26.37 8.14 31.54
CA ARG A 49 24.96 8.38 31.93
C ARG A 49 24.60 7.56 33.16
N THR A 50 23.90 8.19 34.07
CA THR A 50 23.23 7.49 35.17
C THR A 50 21.90 6.99 34.68
N LEU A 51 21.78 5.68 34.44
CA LEU A 51 20.55 5.04 34.00
C LEU A 51 19.75 4.51 35.18
N ILE A 52 18.44 4.43 35.00
CA ILE A 52 17.55 3.72 35.91
C ILE A 52 17.85 2.23 35.81
N LYS A 53 17.67 1.50 36.91
CA LYS A 53 17.85 0.05 36.92
C LYS A 53 16.68 -0.63 36.20
N HIS A 54 16.85 -0.84 34.89
CA HIS A 54 15.83 -1.48 34.02
C HIS A 54 15.73 -3.01 34.20
N SER A 55 16.52 -3.59 35.08
CA SER A 55 16.41 -4.99 35.49
C SER A 55 16.05 -5.03 36.97
N GLN A 56 14.76 -4.84 37.28
CA GLN A 56 14.28 -4.79 38.67
C GLN A 56 14.43 -6.14 39.39
N GLN A 57 14.57 -6.06 40.69
CA GLN A 57 14.59 -7.24 41.57
C GLN A 57 13.25 -7.50 42.29
N ALA A 58 12.36 -6.51 42.21
CA ALA A 58 10.98 -6.62 42.69
C ALA A 58 10.15 -7.62 41.88
N PRO A 59 9.05 -8.13 42.44
CA PRO A 59 8.13 -9.00 41.71
C PRO A 59 7.70 -8.40 40.36
N ARG A 60 7.36 -9.26 39.40
CA ARG A 60 6.95 -8.82 38.03
C ARG A 60 5.70 -7.96 38.02
N SER A 61 4.84 -8.09 39.00
CA SER A 61 3.64 -7.28 39.22
C SER A 61 3.90 -5.86 39.73
N GLU A 62 5.13 -5.59 40.20
CA GLU A 62 5.52 -4.29 40.75
C GLU A 62 5.98 -3.34 39.64
N ARG A 63 5.51 -2.11 39.70
CA ARG A 63 5.89 -1.03 38.78
C ARG A 63 7.15 -0.32 39.34
N SER A 64 8.23 -0.25 38.55
CA SER A 64 9.54 0.23 39.02
C SER A 64 9.86 1.67 38.63
N HIS A 65 9.43 2.13 37.44
CA HIS A 65 9.74 3.48 37.01
C HIS A 65 8.60 4.05 36.12
N SER A 66 8.61 5.37 35.93
CA SER A 66 7.64 6.03 35.05
C SER A 66 8.15 6.10 33.62
N ILE A 67 7.23 6.12 32.68
CA ILE A 67 7.49 6.46 31.27
C ILE A 67 6.61 7.64 30.87
N ARG A 68 7.06 8.37 29.83
CA ARG A 68 6.30 9.45 29.19
C ARG A 68 6.01 9.08 27.75
N THR A 69 4.76 9.18 27.37
CA THR A 69 4.29 8.92 26.01
C THR A 69 4.31 10.18 25.16
N GLU A 70 4.59 10.03 23.86
CA GLU A 70 4.58 11.14 22.89
C GLU A 70 3.15 11.61 22.58
N PRO A 71 2.92 12.94 22.41
CA PRO A 71 1.57 13.53 22.29
C PRO A 71 0.69 12.88 21.23
N ASP A 72 1.21 12.67 20.01
CA ASP A 72 0.42 12.17 18.88
C ASP A 72 0.48 10.63 18.72
N SER A 73 0.93 9.92 19.75
CA SER A 73 1.04 8.47 19.72
C SER A 73 -0.29 7.77 19.99
N LEU A 74 -0.42 6.55 19.52
CA LEU A 74 -1.52 5.67 19.91
C LEU A 74 -1.45 5.36 21.41
N LEU A 75 -0.24 5.12 21.94
CA LEU A 75 -0.06 4.88 23.35
C LEU A 75 -0.52 6.03 24.22
N ARG A 76 -0.28 7.30 23.81
CA ARG A 76 -0.81 8.47 24.53
C ARG A 76 -2.34 8.43 24.61
N ARG A 77 -3.01 8.06 23.53
CA ARG A 77 -4.48 7.97 23.49
C ARG A 77 -5.00 6.84 24.36
N LEU A 78 -4.27 5.74 24.47
CA LEU A 78 -4.70 4.58 25.22
C LEU A 78 -4.34 4.67 26.71
N LEU A 79 -3.15 5.17 27.03
CA LEU A 79 -2.53 5.04 28.36
C LEU A 79 -2.31 6.37 29.08
N GLY A 80 -2.56 7.49 28.40
CA GLY A 80 -2.32 8.83 28.94
C GLY A 80 -0.85 9.27 28.83
N GLU A 81 -0.52 10.41 29.46
CA GLU A 81 0.77 11.06 29.30
C GLU A 81 1.91 10.36 30.03
N ARG A 82 1.64 9.88 31.22
CA ARG A 82 2.62 9.26 32.10
C ARG A 82 2.00 8.07 32.80
N LEU A 83 2.74 6.98 32.82
CA LEU A 83 2.37 5.79 33.56
C LEU A 83 3.61 5.15 34.20
N TYR A 84 3.41 4.32 35.20
CA TYR A 84 4.47 3.51 35.80
C TYR A 84 4.45 2.10 35.23
N VAL A 85 5.62 1.54 34.93
CA VAL A 85 5.79 0.23 34.32
C VAL A 85 6.78 -0.65 35.12
N ASN A 86 6.73 -1.96 34.91
CA ASN A 86 7.76 -2.89 35.37
C ASN A 86 8.92 -2.95 34.35
N SER A 87 10.08 -3.49 34.75
CA SER A 87 11.24 -3.47 33.86
C SER A 87 12.16 -4.67 34.13
N PHE A 88 12.44 -5.45 33.06
CA PHE A 88 13.22 -6.68 33.09
C PHE A 88 14.15 -6.80 31.89
N HIS A 89 14.88 -5.74 31.54
CA HIS A 89 15.76 -5.71 30.38
C HIS A 89 17.07 -4.99 30.68
N HIS A 90 18.11 -5.31 29.93
CA HIS A 90 19.41 -4.64 29.89
C HIS A 90 19.76 -4.17 28.48
N GLN A 91 18.98 -4.65 27.49
CA GLN A 91 19.03 -4.20 26.11
C GLN A 91 17.86 -3.26 25.84
N SER A 92 18.03 -2.32 24.93
CA SER A 92 16.97 -1.39 24.50
C SER A 92 17.17 -0.96 23.06
N VAL A 93 16.14 -0.36 22.47
CA VAL A 93 16.23 0.22 21.14
C VAL A 93 17.13 1.46 21.16
N ALA A 94 18.21 1.44 20.38
CA ALA A 94 19.11 2.56 20.16
C ALA A 94 18.64 3.44 19.00
N ASP A 95 18.09 2.82 17.97
CA ASP A 95 17.57 3.45 16.76
C ASP A 95 16.36 2.63 16.29
N PRO A 96 15.15 3.19 16.23
CA PRO A 96 13.97 2.44 15.82
C PRO A 96 13.97 2.06 14.33
N GLY A 97 14.83 2.69 13.51
CA GLY A 97 14.84 2.54 12.06
C GLY A 97 13.78 3.39 11.36
N PRO A 98 13.74 3.35 10.03
CA PRO A 98 12.95 4.30 9.24
C PRO A 98 11.43 4.07 9.27
N ARG A 99 10.98 2.91 9.74
CA ARG A 99 9.56 2.51 9.70
C ARG A 99 8.85 2.57 11.05
N LEU A 100 9.60 2.89 12.10
CA LEU A 100 9.09 3.04 13.46
C LEU A 100 9.41 4.43 13.99
N ARG A 101 8.60 4.90 14.91
CA ARG A 101 8.86 6.08 15.71
C ARG A 101 8.87 5.73 17.19
N ILE A 102 9.69 6.43 17.96
CA ILE A 102 9.68 6.33 19.41
C ILE A 102 8.39 6.97 19.92
N THR A 103 7.67 6.28 20.80
CA THR A 103 6.38 6.73 21.33
C THR A 103 6.29 6.73 22.85
N ALA A 104 7.28 6.18 23.53
CA ALA A 104 7.48 6.40 24.96
C ALA A 104 8.96 6.29 25.36
N THR A 105 9.34 7.06 26.37
CA THR A 105 10.69 7.05 26.97
C THR A 105 10.62 7.07 28.48
N ALA A 106 11.61 6.44 29.13
CA ALA A 106 11.88 6.57 30.55
C ALA A 106 12.56 7.92 30.86
N PRO A 107 12.60 8.40 32.13
CA PRO A 107 13.25 9.65 32.52
C PRO A 107 14.73 9.75 32.16
N ASP A 108 15.43 8.62 32.07
CA ASP A 108 16.82 8.52 31.64
C ASP A 108 16.99 8.46 30.11
N GLY A 109 15.89 8.57 29.35
CA GLY A 109 15.88 8.60 27.88
C GLY A 109 15.97 7.22 27.23
N ILE A 110 15.88 6.14 27.98
CA ILE A 110 15.75 4.80 27.40
C ILE A 110 14.40 4.67 26.69
N VAL A 111 14.42 4.10 25.50
CA VAL A 111 13.22 3.89 24.69
C VAL A 111 12.39 2.77 25.29
N GLU A 112 11.15 3.10 25.63
CA GLU A 112 10.20 2.19 26.25
C GLU A 112 9.07 1.75 25.33
N ALA A 113 8.80 2.49 24.24
CA ALA A 113 7.86 2.05 23.22
C ALA A 113 8.16 2.62 21.85
N VAL A 114 7.73 1.85 20.85
CA VAL A 114 7.76 2.23 19.43
C VAL A 114 6.43 1.90 18.76
N GLU A 115 6.06 2.69 17.78
CA GLU A 115 4.90 2.47 16.89
C GLU A 115 5.33 2.57 15.42
N SER A 116 4.62 1.88 14.53
CA SER A 116 4.85 2.08 13.12
C SER A 116 4.40 3.48 12.68
N SER A 117 5.21 4.11 11.84
CA SER A 117 4.89 5.39 11.18
C SER A 117 3.93 5.22 9.98
N GLU A 118 3.83 3.99 9.43
CA GLU A 118 3.11 3.70 8.18
C GLU A 118 1.91 2.76 8.39
N ARG A 119 1.95 1.92 9.43
CA ARG A 119 0.98 0.83 9.64
C ARG A 119 0.26 0.98 10.97
N LYS A 120 -1.06 0.91 10.92
CA LYS A 120 -1.87 0.90 12.15
C LYS A 120 -1.62 -0.39 12.93
N SER A 121 -1.73 -0.32 14.26
CA SER A 121 -1.71 -1.50 15.14
C SER A 121 -0.42 -2.34 15.10
N ILE A 122 0.71 -1.71 14.78
CA ILE A 122 2.04 -2.28 14.96
C ILE A 122 2.73 -1.51 16.09
N ILE A 123 2.82 -2.13 17.24
CA ILE A 123 3.28 -1.51 18.51
C ILE A 123 4.33 -2.39 19.15
N GLY A 124 5.35 -1.80 19.72
CA GLY A 124 6.29 -2.45 20.62
C GLY A 124 6.36 -1.73 21.95
N VAL A 125 6.36 -2.47 23.04
CA VAL A 125 6.56 -1.97 24.40
C VAL A 125 7.71 -2.72 25.07
N GLN A 126 8.55 -2.01 25.82
CA GLN A 126 9.74 -2.59 26.42
C GLN A 126 9.45 -3.26 27.77
N TRP A 127 8.43 -2.75 28.49
CA TRP A 127 7.97 -3.36 29.74
C TRP A 127 7.15 -4.63 29.51
N HIS A 128 6.71 -5.26 30.58
CA HIS A 128 5.92 -6.48 30.57
C HIS A 128 4.48 -6.22 31.05
N PRO A 129 3.59 -5.70 30.19
CA PRO A 129 2.20 -5.44 30.56
C PRO A 129 1.45 -6.72 30.96
N GLU A 130 1.84 -7.88 30.43
CA GLU A 130 1.22 -9.17 30.77
C GLU A 130 1.39 -9.58 32.22
N CYS A 131 2.30 -8.91 32.95
CA CYS A 131 2.54 -9.14 34.38
C CYS A 131 1.91 -8.07 35.28
N LEU A 132 1.21 -7.10 34.68
CA LEU A 132 0.61 -5.97 35.39
C LEU A 132 -0.92 -6.04 35.37
N ASP A 133 -1.52 -5.59 36.46
CA ASP A 133 -2.94 -5.34 36.55
C ASP A 133 -3.21 -3.83 36.44
N GLY A 134 -4.38 -3.48 35.92
CA GLY A 134 -4.80 -2.08 35.81
C GLY A 134 -5.56 -1.77 34.52
N ASP A 135 -6.16 -0.58 34.47
CA ASP A 135 -6.92 -0.12 33.34
C ASP A 135 -6.05 0.14 32.11
N ASP A 136 -4.82 0.60 32.33
CA ASP A 136 -3.81 0.80 31.31
C ASP A 136 -3.45 -0.50 30.57
N THR A 137 -3.19 -1.56 31.35
CA THR A 137 -2.91 -2.89 30.79
C THR A 137 -4.12 -3.43 30.02
N ARG A 138 -5.32 -3.30 30.62
CA ARG A 138 -6.57 -3.71 29.96
C ARG A 138 -6.81 -2.92 28.67
N ALA A 139 -6.55 -1.61 28.67
CA ALA A 139 -6.72 -0.76 27.49
C ALA A 139 -5.78 -1.19 26.35
N LEU A 140 -4.52 -1.48 26.64
CA LEU A 140 -3.54 -1.94 25.64
C LEU A 140 -3.95 -3.27 25.01
N PHE A 141 -4.26 -4.28 25.83
CA PHE A 141 -4.67 -5.60 25.33
C PHE A 141 -6.02 -5.57 24.63
N SER A 142 -7.00 -4.81 25.15
CA SER A 142 -8.29 -4.65 24.49
C SER A 142 -8.16 -3.99 23.12
N HIS A 143 -7.31 -2.98 23.01
CA HIS A 143 -7.01 -2.38 21.70
C HIS A 143 -6.43 -3.44 20.73
N PHE A 144 -5.40 -4.18 21.16
CA PHE A 144 -4.78 -5.22 20.33
C PHE A 144 -5.78 -6.30 19.89
N ILE A 145 -6.61 -6.79 20.82
CA ILE A 145 -7.64 -7.81 20.53
C ILE A 145 -8.67 -7.26 19.53
N ASN A 146 -9.13 -6.03 19.72
CA ASN A 146 -10.10 -5.40 18.82
C ASN A 146 -9.54 -5.24 17.40
N GLU A 147 -8.27 -4.82 17.29
CA GLU A 147 -7.60 -4.71 15.99
C GLU A 147 -7.40 -6.08 15.33
N ALA A 148 -7.06 -7.11 16.10
CA ALA A 148 -6.96 -8.48 15.58
C ALA A 148 -8.33 -9.01 15.09
N GLN A 149 -9.41 -8.69 15.80
CA GLN A 149 -10.78 -9.03 15.38
C GLN A 149 -11.17 -8.27 14.10
N ASN A 150 -10.85 -6.97 14.00
CA ASN A 150 -11.09 -6.15 12.82
C ASN A 150 -10.33 -6.70 11.60
N TYR A 151 -9.05 -7.02 11.78
CA TYR A 151 -8.24 -7.65 10.74
C TYR A 151 -8.85 -8.97 10.25
N ARG A 152 -9.22 -9.85 11.20
CA ARG A 152 -9.87 -11.14 10.88
C ARG A 152 -11.18 -10.94 10.12
N ARG A 153 -12.00 -9.96 10.53
CA ARG A 153 -13.27 -9.64 9.86
C ARG A 153 -13.03 -9.13 8.43
N ALA A 154 -12.08 -8.21 8.25
CA ALA A 154 -11.70 -7.71 6.94
C ALA A 154 -11.20 -8.84 6.03
N ARG A 155 -10.29 -9.69 6.52
CA ARG A 155 -9.79 -10.84 5.74
C ARG A 155 -10.88 -11.81 5.33
N ARG A 156 -11.83 -12.11 6.21
CA ARG A 156 -13.00 -12.95 5.88
C ARG A 156 -13.86 -12.31 4.80
N TRP A 157 -14.07 -11.00 4.88
CA TRP A 157 -14.84 -10.27 3.88
C TRP A 157 -14.17 -10.34 2.51
N HIS A 158 -12.87 -10.04 2.41
CA HIS A 158 -12.10 -10.17 1.16
C HIS A 158 -12.10 -11.59 0.59
N THR A 159 -12.08 -12.61 1.45
CA THR A 159 -12.19 -14.00 1.00
C THR A 159 -13.57 -14.31 0.39
N ALA A 160 -14.63 -13.78 1.00
CA ALA A 160 -16.01 -14.07 0.57
C ALA A 160 -16.46 -13.24 -0.64
N HIS A 161 -15.86 -12.05 -0.87
CA HIS A 161 -16.28 -11.12 -1.91
C HIS A 161 -15.16 -10.89 -2.93
N LEU A 162 -15.55 -10.74 -4.20
CA LEU A 162 -14.61 -10.30 -5.24
C LEU A 162 -14.30 -8.81 -5.08
N THR A 163 -13.02 -8.48 -5.06
CA THR A 163 -12.54 -7.11 -5.00
C THR A 163 -11.86 -6.72 -6.31
N LEU A 164 -12.20 -5.56 -6.84
CA LEU A 164 -11.68 -5.02 -8.09
C LEU A 164 -11.21 -3.58 -7.89
N ASP A 165 -9.96 -3.31 -8.25
CA ASP A 165 -9.47 -1.98 -8.54
C ASP A 165 -9.74 -1.66 -10.02
N SER A 166 -10.57 -0.65 -10.25
CA SER A 166 -11.05 -0.31 -11.59
C SER A 166 -10.05 0.48 -12.43
N HIS A 167 -8.91 0.92 -11.87
CA HIS A 167 -7.91 1.68 -12.63
C HIS A 167 -6.53 1.64 -11.96
N CYS A 168 -5.54 1.12 -12.68
CA CYS A 168 -4.17 1.00 -12.17
C CYS A 168 -3.15 1.31 -13.26
N ASP A 169 -2.22 2.21 -12.94
CA ASP A 169 -1.17 2.72 -13.84
C ASP A 169 0.15 1.92 -13.78
N THR A 170 0.16 0.71 -13.25
CA THR A 170 1.37 -0.13 -13.27
C THR A 170 2.06 -0.17 -14.65
N PRO A 171 1.33 -0.21 -15.80
CA PRO A 171 1.97 -0.18 -17.13
C PRO A 171 2.77 1.08 -17.45
N MET A 172 2.54 2.21 -16.79
CA MET A 172 3.35 3.42 -16.97
C MET A 172 4.81 3.24 -16.53
N PHE A 173 5.09 2.25 -15.70
CA PHE A 173 6.40 1.97 -15.14
C PHE A 173 7.18 0.91 -15.93
N PHE A 174 6.65 0.41 -17.04
CA PHE A 174 7.29 -0.64 -17.84
C PHE A 174 8.73 -0.31 -18.28
N ASP A 175 9.03 0.95 -18.53
CA ASP A 175 10.38 1.38 -18.94
C ASP A 175 11.37 1.51 -17.76
N GLN A 176 10.94 1.24 -16.53
CA GLN A 176 11.74 1.32 -15.30
C GLN A 176 12.22 -0.05 -14.81
N ASP A 177 12.19 -1.08 -15.63
CA ASP A 177 12.58 -2.45 -15.25
C ASP A 177 11.85 -2.93 -13.98
N ILE A 178 10.53 -2.86 -14.00
CA ILE A 178 9.67 -3.37 -12.92
C ILE A 178 9.51 -4.88 -12.99
N ASN A 179 9.26 -5.48 -11.83
CA ASN A 179 8.98 -6.90 -11.74
C ASN A 179 7.66 -7.18 -11.00
N PHE A 180 6.60 -7.39 -11.76
CA PHE A 180 5.27 -7.66 -11.22
C PHE A 180 5.19 -8.96 -10.39
N ASN A 181 6.07 -9.93 -10.64
CA ASN A 181 6.14 -11.20 -9.93
C ASN A 181 6.98 -11.14 -8.64
N ARG A 182 7.38 -9.95 -8.21
CA ARG A 182 8.09 -9.70 -6.94
C ARG A 182 7.43 -8.52 -6.23
N ARG A 183 7.67 -8.42 -4.91
CA ARG A 183 7.33 -7.21 -4.19
C ARG A 183 8.27 -6.08 -4.63
N ASP A 184 7.84 -5.29 -5.59
CA ASP A 184 8.62 -4.24 -6.23
C ASP A 184 8.30 -2.88 -5.60
N PRO A 185 9.29 -2.16 -5.02
CA PRO A 185 9.07 -0.84 -4.42
C PRO A 185 8.77 0.26 -5.45
N LYS A 186 9.04 0.04 -6.74
CA LYS A 186 8.82 1.01 -7.81
C LYS A 186 7.35 1.16 -8.19
N ILE A 187 6.51 0.17 -7.93
CA ILE A 187 5.10 0.14 -8.30
C ILE A 187 4.21 -0.08 -7.06
N LEU A 188 3.01 0.46 -7.09
CA LEU A 188 2.07 0.35 -5.97
C LEU A 188 1.29 -0.98 -5.99
N VAL A 189 1.08 -1.55 -7.17
CA VAL A 189 0.36 -2.82 -7.37
C VAL A 189 1.27 -3.81 -8.07
N ASP A 190 1.57 -4.91 -7.38
CA ASP A 190 2.22 -6.10 -7.91
C ASP A 190 1.51 -7.36 -7.37
N SER A 191 1.85 -8.54 -7.87
CA SER A 191 1.17 -9.79 -7.49
C SER A 191 1.24 -10.08 -5.98
N HIS A 192 2.34 -9.74 -5.31
CA HIS A 192 2.51 -9.92 -3.88
C HIS A 192 1.64 -8.96 -3.07
N LYS A 193 1.62 -7.67 -3.43
CA LYS A 193 0.78 -6.67 -2.77
C LYS A 193 -0.70 -6.94 -2.97
N MET A 194 -1.10 -7.45 -4.15
CA MET A 194 -2.48 -7.90 -4.40
C MET A 194 -2.87 -9.04 -3.43
N VAL A 195 -1.99 -10.03 -3.23
CA VAL A 195 -2.23 -11.13 -2.27
C VAL A 195 -2.30 -10.61 -0.85
N GLU A 196 -1.34 -9.77 -0.44
CA GLU A 196 -1.25 -9.21 0.91
C GLU A 196 -2.47 -8.35 1.24
N GLY A 197 -2.87 -7.46 0.32
CA GLY A 197 -4.04 -6.57 0.47
C GLY A 197 -5.39 -7.26 0.28
N GLY A 198 -5.43 -8.48 -0.27
CA GLY A 198 -6.66 -9.18 -0.59
C GLY A 198 -7.37 -8.59 -1.81
N LEU A 199 -6.64 -7.98 -2.74
CA LEU A 199 -7.14 -7.48 -4.01
C LEU A 199 -7.20 -8.65 -5.02
N ASP A 200 -8.38 -8.97 -5.52
CA ASP A 200 -8.56 -10.09 -6.45
C ASP A 200 -8.31 -9.71 -7.90
N ALA A 201 -8.64 -8.48 -8.28
CA ALA A 201 -8.55 -8.01 -9.65
C ALA A 201 -8.15 -6.55 -9.75
N SER A 202 -7.45 -6.19 -10.84
CA SER A 202 -7.14 -4.79 -11.18
C SER A 202 -7.24 -4.60 -12.69
N ILE A 203 -7.85 -3.48 -13.13
CA ILE A 203 -7.79 -3.04 -14.51
C ILE A 203 -6.50 -2.25 -14.69
N MET A 204 -5.57 -2.80 -15.46
CA MET A 204 -4.29 -2.16 -15.76
C MET A 204 -4.36 -1.49 -17.13
N VAL A 205 -4.10 -0.18 -17.16
CA VAL A 205 -4.40 0.63 -18.34
C VAL A 205 -3.15 0.96 -19.16
N ALA A 206 -3.32 0.93 -20.49
CA ALA A 206 -2.39 1.55 -21.41
C ALA A 206 -2.69 3.06 -21.42
N TYR A 207 -1.91 3.82 -20.65
CA TYR A 207 -2.01 5.29 -20.63
C TYR A 207 -1.37 5.92 -21.85
N LEU A 208 -2.07 6.88 -22.45
CA LEU A 208 -1.62 7.62 -23.62
C LEU A 208 -1.63 9.14 -23.35
N ALA A 209 -0.44 9.71 -23.25
CA ALA A 209 -0.30 11.15 -23.16
C ALA A 209 -0.77 11.84 -24.45
N GLN A 210 -1.57 12.90 -24.31
CA GLN A 210 -2.08 13.70 -25.43
C GLN A 210 -1.00 14.72 -25.85
N ASN A 211 -0.08 14.32 -26.74
CA ASN A 211 1.05 15.15 -27.17
C ASN A 211 0.84 15.84 -28.54
N GLY A 212 -0.33 15.68 -29.15
CA GLY A 212 -0.67 16.24 -30.45
C GLY A 212 -2.01 15.73 -30.95
N ARG A 213 -2.41 16.17 -32.12
CA ARG A 213 -3.65 15.76 -32.78
C ARG A 213 -3.42 15.54 -34.28
N GLY A 214 -4.37 14.89 -34.94
CA GLY A 214 -4.32 14.56 -36.35
C GLY A 214 -3.87 13.14 -36.66
N GLU A 215 -3.90 12.74 -37.89
CA GLU A 215 -3.75 11.36 -38.35
C GLU A 215 -2.47 10.69 -37.86
N ALA A 216 -1.32 11.35 -37.97
CA ALA A 216 -0.02 10.82 -37.53
C ALA A 216 0.01 10.60 -36.04
N ALA A 217 -0.54 11.53 -35.23
CA ALA A 217 -0.60 11.41 -33.78
C ALA A 217 -1.56 10.29 -33.35
N ASN A 218 -2.69 10.16 -34.03
CA ASN A 218 -3.66 9.09 -33.79
C ASN A 218 -3.07 7.71 -34.07
N LEU A 219 -2.36 7.56 -35.20
CA LEU A 219 -1.71 6.31 -35.57
C LEU A 219 -0.61 5.92 -34.56
N GLU A 220 0.19 6.88 -34.13
CA GLU A 220 1.21 6.64 -33.09
C GLU A 220 0.60 6.25 -31.76
N ALA A 221 -0.53 6.87 -31.36
CA ALA A 221 -1.26 6.51 -30.15
C ALA A 221 -1.79 5.07 -30.22
N THR A 222 -2.36 4.67 -31.36
CA THR A 222 -2.82 3.29 -31.60
C THR A 222 -1.66 2.30 -31.49
N ARG A 223 -0.52 2.61 -32.14
CA ARG A 223 0.68 1.77 -32.08
C ARG A 223 1.21 1.63 -30.64
N LYS A 224 1.29 2.74 -29.90
CA LYS A 224 1.75 2.78 -28.51
C LYS A 224 0.84 1.98 -27.60
N ALA A 225 -0.48 2.13 -27.73
CA ALA A 225 -1.44 1.34 -26.96
C ALA A 225 -1.24 -0.16 -27.17
N ASN A 226 -1.07 -0.59 -28.43
CA ASN A 226 -0.80 -1.99 -28.74
C ASN A 226 0.49 -2.49 -28.11
N ALA A 227 1.57 -1.71 -28.15
CA ALA A 227 2.86 -2.08 -27.55
C ALA A 227 2.77 -2.22 -26.01
N ILE A 228 2.03 -1.32 -25.35
CA ILE A 228 1.81 -1.41 -23.89
C ILE A 228 0.99 -2.67 -23.55
N LEU A 229 -0.06 -2.96 -24.30
CA LEU A 229 -0.87 -4.17 -24.11
C LEU A 229 -0.05 -5.45 -24.32
N ASP A 230 0.84 -5.50 -25.32
CA ASP A 230 1.72 -6.65 -25.52
C ASP A 230 2.63 -6.88 -24.31
N ARG A 231 3.20 -5.82 -23.77
CA ARG A 231 4.02 -5.89 -22.53
C ARG A 231 3.18 -6.34 -21.33
N LEU A 232 1.94 -5.86 -21.21
CA LEU A 232 1.03 -6.27 -20.14
C LEU A 232 0.74 -7.76 -20.20
N TYR A 233 0.41 -8.29 -21.38
CA TYR A 233 0.15 -9.72 -21.56
C TYR A 233 1.38 -10.57 -21.24
N ASN A 234 2.57 -10.16 -21.70
CA ASN A 234 3.82 -10.84 -21.40
C ASN A 234 4.13 -10.82 -19.90
N MET A 235 3.92 -9.69 -19.23
CA MET A 235 4.10 -9.55 -17.79
C MET A 235 3.22 -10.52 -17.00
N VAL A 236 1.93 -10.61 -17.34
CA VAL A 236 1.00 -11.50 -16.66
C VAL A 236 1.29 -12.96 -16.98
N ALA A 237 1.64 -13.28 -18.24
CA ALA A 237 2.02 -14.64 -18.63
C ALA A 237 3.25 -15.17 -17.88
N ALA A 238 4.18 -14.28 -17.51
CA ALA A 238 5.37 -14.61 -16.72
C ALA A 238 5.08 -14.72 -15.21
N CYS A 239 3.87 -14.40 -14.74
CA CYS A 239 3.52 -14.39 -13.33
C CYS A 239 2.63 -15.58 -12.93
N PRO A 240 3.16 -16.59 -12.19
CA PRO A 240 2.37 -17.76 -11.79
C PRO A 240 1.17 -17.46 -10.88
N GLN A 241 1.17 -16.31 -10.23
CA GLN A 241 0.13 -15.88 -9.28
C GLN A 241 -0.97 -15.03 -9.93
N ALA A 242 -0.84 -14.70 -11.21
CA ALA A 242 -1.79 -13.84 -11.91
C ALA A 242 -2.25 -14.47 -13.24
N LYS A 243 -3.44 -14.06 -13.69
CA LYS A 243 -4.00 -14.46 -14.97
C LYS A 243 -4.82 -13.32 -15.56
N MET A 244 -4.84 -13.23 -16.87
CA MET A 244 -5.73 -12.30 -17.56
C MET A 244 -7.20 -12.66 -17.30
N ALA A 245 -8.05 -11.65 -17.23
CA ALA A 245 -9.50 -11.79 -17.16
C ALA A 245 -10.16 -10.79 -18.13
N TYR A 246 -11.19 -11.23 -18.82
CA TYR A 246 -11.90 -10.47 -19.84
C TYR A 246 -13.41 -10.41 -19.59
N SER A 247 -13.88 -11.16 -18.58
CA SER A 247 -15.28 -11.29 -18.22
C SER A 247 -15.45 -11.49 -16.70
N PRO A 248 -16.66 -11.28 -16.15
CA PRO A 248 -16.97 -11.62 -14.77
C PRO A 248 -16.75 -13.11 -14.46
N ALA A 249 -16.98 -14.00 -15.42
CA ALA A 249 -16.74 -15.44 -15.25
C ALA A 249 -15.24 -15.75 -15.05
N ASP A 250 -14.35 -15.07 -15.80
CA ASP A 250 -12.91 -15.21 -15.64
C ASP A 250 -12.47 -14.75 -14.25
N LEU A 251 -13.01 -13.64 -13.75
CA LEU A 251 -12.71 -13.10 -12.42
C LEU A 251 -13.04 -14.12 -11.33
N LEU A 252 -14.22 -14.74 -11.40
CA LEU A 252 -14.65 -15.76 -10.46
C LEU A 252 -13.79 -17.01 -10.53
N ALA A 253 -13.50 -17.49 -11.75
CA ALA A 253 -12.67 -18.67 -11.97
C ALA A 253 -11.23 -18.45 -11.45
N ASN A 254 -10.63 -17.30 -11.72
CA ASN A 254 -9.30 -16.96 -11.23
C ASN A 254 -9.28 -16.89 -9.69
N LYS A 255 -10.28 -16.25 -9.07
CA LYS A 255 -10.40 -16.19 -7.61
C LYS A 255 -10.50 -17.59 -7.00
N GLN A 256 -11.32 -18.47 -7.56
CA GLN A 256 -11.47 -19.85 -7.10
C GLN A 256 -10.15 -20.63 -7.21
N ALA A 257 -9.37 -20.36 -8.26
CA ALA A 257 -8.04 -20.93 -8.45
C ALA A 257 -6.95 -20.29 -7.56
N GLY A 258 -7.27 -19.27 -6.75
CA GLY A 258 -6.31 -18.55 -5.92
C GLY A 258 -5.42 -17.58 -6.68
N LEU A 259 -5.75 -17.28 -7.95
CA LEU A 259 -5.01 -16.37 -8.81
C LEU A 259 -5.53 -14.94 -8.71
N ARG A 260 -4.67 -13.97 -9.00
CA ARG A 260 -5.04 -12.57 -9.16
C ARG A 260 -5.39 -12.30 -10.61
N SER A 261 -6.42 -11.49 -10.84
CA SER A 261 -6.85 -11.14 -12.19
C SER A 261 -6.28 -9.80 -12.62
N VAL A 262 -5.81 -9.74 -13.86
CA VAL A 262 -5.47 -8.49 -14.54
C VAL A 262 -6.39 -8.34 -15.74
N MET A 263 -7.07 -7.19 -15.83
CA MET A 263 -7.93 -6.86 -16.97
C MET A 263 -7.27 -5.73 -17.76
N PRO A 264 -7.19 -5.81 -19.08
CA PRO A 264 -6.57 -4.76 -19.86
C PRO A 264 -7.54 -3.59 -20.10
N GLY A 265 -7.04 -2.37 -19.92
CA GLY A 265 -7.76 -1.14 -20.19
C GLY A 265 -6.95 -0.17 -21.06
N ILE A 266 -7.61 0.87 -21.53
CA ILE A 266 -6.98 2.02 -22.19
C ILE A 266 -7.34 3.28 -21.42
N GLU A 267 -6.36 4.08 -21.08
CA GLU A 267 -6.57 5.42 -20.58
C GLU A 267 -6.22 6.43 -21.65
N ASN A 268 -7.22 7.23 -22.01
CA ASN A 268 -7.28 8.13 -23.16
C ASN A 268 -7.54 7.38 -24.48
N ALA A 269 -8.81 7.28 -24.87
CA ALA A 269 -9.25 6.67 -26.12
C ALA A 269 -8.77 7.44 -27.39
N PHE A 270 -7.87 8.39 -27.24
CA PHE A 270 -7.04 8.95 -28.30
C PHE A 270 -6.43 7.86 -29.22
N ALA A 271 -6.18 6.67 -28.63
CA ALA A 271 -5.78 5.48 -29.38
C ALA A 271 -6.80 4.99 -30.44
N PHE A 272 -8.06 5.40 -30.33
CA PHE A 272 -9.07 5.03 -31.35
C PHE A 272 -8.97 5.89 -32.58
N GLY A 273 -8.27 7.03 -32.53
CA GLY A 273 -8.13 7.97 -33.63
C GLY A 273 -9.49 8.48 -34.08
N THR A 274 -9.69 8.45 -35.39
CA THR A 274 -10.95 8.81 -36.06
C THR A 274 -11.58 7.61 -36.79
N ASP A 275 -11.18 6.37 -36.42
CA ASP A 275 -11.66 5.13 -37.05
C ASP A 275 -12.37 4.23 -36.01
N LEU A 276 -13.67 4.03 -36.19
CA LEU A 276 -14.48 3.14 -35.35
C LEU A 276 -13.99 1.69 -35.35
N ALA A 277 -13.29 1.24 -36.41
CA ALA A 277 -12.74 -0.10 -36.46
C ALA A 277 -11.73 -0.34 -35.35
N ASN A 278 -11.12 0.72 -34.80
CA ASN A 278 -10.19 0.62 -33.64
C ASN A 278 -10.91 0.23 -32.35
N VAL A 279 -12.18 0.57 -32.16
CA VAL A 279 -12.98 0.09 -31.01
C VAL A 279 -13.06 -1.44 -31.06
N ALA A 280 -13.47 -2.00 -32.20
CA ALA A 280 -13.54 -3.45 -32.43
C ALA A 280 -12.13 -4.09 -32.36
N HIS A 281 -11.07 -3.42 -32.85
CA HIS A 281 -9.70 -3.90 -32.75
C HIS A 281 -9.27 -4.11 -31.28
N PHE A 282 -9.42 -3.10 -30.43
CA PHE A 282 -9.04 -3.19 -29.02
C PHE A 282 -9.95 -4.14 -28.24
N ARG A 283 -11.23 -4.24 -28.61
CA ARG A 283 -12.12 -5.26 -28.05
C ARG A 283 -11.62 -6.67 -28.34
N ARG A 284 -11.22 -6.97 -29.59
CA ARG A 284 -10.63 -8.27 -29.96
C ARG A 284 -9.31 -8.54 -29.22
N ARG A 285 -8.57 -7.50 -28.85
CA ARG A 285 -7.40 -7.60 -28.00
C ARG A 285 -7.73 -7.84 -26.53
N GLY A 286 -9.01 -7.86 -26.16
CA GLY A 286 -9.48 -8.13 -24.82
C GLY A 286 -9.63 -6.89 -23.94
N VAL A 287 -9.45 -5.68 -24.44
CA VAL A 287 -9.69 -4.44 -23.70
C VAL A 287 -11.14 -4.39 -23.23
N VAL A 288 -11.32 -4.22 -21.91
CA VAL A 288 -12.64 -4.22 -21.25
C VAL A 288 -13.08 -2.82 -20.81
N TYR A 289 -12.19 -1.85 -20.90
CA TYR A 289 -12.38 -0.52 -20.36
C TYR A 289 -11.60 0.51 -21.18
N ALA A 290 -12.20 1.66 -21.45
CA ALA A 290 -11.51 2.81 -22.04
C ALA A 290 -12.04 4.11 -21.46
N THR A 291 -11.17 5.03 -21.01
CA THR A 291 -11.55 6.42 -20.75
C THR A 291 -11.55 7.19 -22.07
N LEU A 292 -12.57 8.03 -22.30
CA LEU A 292 -12.74 8.74 -23.58
C LEU A 292 -11.64 9.78 -23.82
N CYS A 293 -11.18 10.44 -22.77
CA CYS A 293 -10.03 11.35 -22.78
C CYS A 293 -9.27 11.29 -21.46
N HIS A 294 -8.15 12.01 -21.42
CA HIS A 294 -7.40 12.33 -20.20
C HIS A 294 -7.14 13.84 -20.17
N ASN A 295 -5.90 14.32 -20.18
CA ASN A 295 -5.57 15.74 -20.30
C ASN A 295 -5.55 16.15 -21.80
N GLY A 296 -6.24 17.26 -22.14
CA GLY A 296 -6.40 17.72 -23.52
C GLY A 296 -7.60 17.11 -24.24
N ASN A 297 -8.22 17.91 -25.13
CA ASN A 297 -9.29 17.45 -25.99
C ASN A 297 -8.77 16.49 -27.06
N ASN A 298 -9.58 15.53 -27.46
CA ASN A 298 -9.28 14.64 -28.58
C ASN A 298 -10.47 14.61 -29.58
N ASP A 299 -10.41 13.77 -30.60
CA ASP A 299 -11.47 13.70 -31.61
C ASP A 299 -12.78 13.09 -31.08
N ILE A 300 -12.76 12.54 -29.86
CA ILE A 300 -13.91 11.89 -29.20
C ILE A 300 -14.66 12.87 -28.29
N CYS A 301 -13.93 13.61 -27.44
CA CYS A 301 -14.57 14.50 -26.47
C CYS A 301 -13.64 15.59 -25.92
N ASP A 302 -14.27 16.55 -25.24
CA ASP A 302 -13.60 17.54 -24.43
C ASP A 302 -13.07 16.95 -23.12
N SER A 303 -11.92 17.44 -22.68
CA SER A 303 -11.31 17.09 -21.39
C SER A 303 -11.73 18.07 -20.29
N ALA A 304 -11.91 17.58 -19.08
CA ALA A 304 -12.03 18.42 -17.90
C ALA A 304 -10.75 19.24 -17.59
N ARG A 305 -9.61 18.85 -18.22
CA ARG A 305 -8.33 19.56 -18.19
C ARG A 305 -7.86 19.81 -19.62
N PRO A 306 -8.42 20.80 -20.32
CA PRO A 306 -7.95 21.17 -21.65
C PRO A 306 -6.47 21.57 -21.59
N ASN A 307 -5.72 21.29 -22.63
CA ASN A 307 -4.32 21.71 -22.72
C ASN A 307 -4.19 23.20 -23.08
N LYS A 308 -2.97 23.71 -23.15
CA LYS A 308 -2.73 25.14 -23.43
C LYS A 308 -3.25 25.57 -24.80
N ASP A 309 -3.14 24.68 -25.80
CA ASP A 309 -3.60 24.96 -27.17
C ASP A 309 -5.13 24.96 -27.24
N ASP A 310 -5.78 24.03 -26.53
CA ASP A 310 -7.25 23.99 -26.40
C ASP A 310 -7.76 25.28 -25.72
N LEU A 311 -7.13 25.69 -24.62
CA LEU A 311 -7.48 26.91 -23.91
C LEU A 311 -7.31 28.17 -24.78
N ALA A 312 -6.25 28.23 -25.58
CA ALA A 312 -6.01 29.36 -26.50
C ALA A 312 -7.03 29.38 -27.67
N ARG A 313 -7.27 28.20 -28.25
CA ARG A 313 -8.15 28.08 -29.46
C ARG A 313 -9.63 28.22 -29.12
N TYR A 314 -10.05 27.73 -27.96
CA TYR A 314 -11.45 27.70 -27.53
C TYR A 314 -11.69 28.52 -26.25
N ALA A 315 -11.08 29.69 -26.13
CA ALA A 315 -11.09 30.53 -24.91
C ALA A 315 -12.52 30.90 -24.48
N GLU A 316 -13.41 31.23 -25.39
CA GLU A 316 -14.81 31.58 -25.12
C GLU A 316 -15.62 30.45 -24.48
N ARG A 317 -15.19 29.19 -24.70
CA ARG A 317 -15.79 27.96 -24.17
C ARG A 317 -14.93 27.31 -23.05
N LYS A 318 -14.03 28.09 -22.46
CA LYS A 318 -13.09 27.60 -21.42
C LYS A 318 -12.26 26.38 -21.88
N GLY A 319 -11.89 26.36 -23.16
CA GLY A 319 -11.12 25.27 -23.77
C GLY A 319 -11.95 24.13 -24.36
N GLY A 320 -13.29 24.16 -24.26
CA GLY A 320 -14.16 23.13 -24.84
C GLY A 320 -14.31 23.30 -26.36
N GLU A 321 -14.04 22.25 -27.10
CA GLU A 321 -14.17 22.20 -28.57
C GLU A 321 -15.56 21.73 -28.99
N HIS A 322 -16.02 20.63 -28.37
CA HIS A 322 -17.17 19.85 -28.81
C HIS A 322 -18.44 20.11 -27.97
N GLY A 323 -18.33 20.80 -26.84
CA GLY A 323 -19.41 20.91 -25.85
C GLY A 323 -19.70 19.57 -25.16
N GLY A 324 -18.66 18.78 -24.95
CA GLY A 324 -18.69 17.42 -24.39
C GLY A 324 -18.24 16.37 -25.38
N LEU A 325 -19.15 15.47 -25.79
CA LEU A 325 -18.87 14.46 -26.83
C LEU A 325 -18.97 15.09 -28.23
N SER A 326 -18.01 14.79 -29.11
CA SER A 326 -18.10 15.03 -30.54
C SER A 326 -19.13 14.10 -31.17
N GLU A 327 -19.46 14.31 -32.45
CA GLU A 327 -20.32 13.39 -33.23
C GLU A 327 -19.64 12.02 -33.36
N PHE A 328 -18.35 12.01 -33.67
CA PHE A 328 -17.54 10.78 -33.67
C PHE A 328 -17.53 10.11 -32.30
N GLY A 329 -17.36 10.88 -31.22
CA GLY A 329 -17.40 10.39 -29.85
C GLY A 329 -18.73 9.70 -29.49
N ARG A 330 -19.86 10.23 -29.95
CA ARG A 330 -21.15 9.54 -29.77
C ARG A 330 -21.20 8.19 -30.50
N SER A 331 -20.57 8.10 -31.66
CA SER A 331 -20.46 6.86 -32.42
C SER A 331 -19.53 5.84 -31.70
N VAL A 332 -18.41 6.30 -31.15
CA VAL A 332 -17.52 5.48 -30.32
C VAL A 332 -18.27 4.89 -29.14
N VAL A 333 -19.02 5.72 -28.38
CA VAL A 333 -19.79 5.24 -27.20
C VAL A 333 -20.88 4.25 -27.59
N ARG A 334 -21.46 4.36 -28.77
CA ARG A 334 -22.44 3.35 -29.24
C ARG A 334 -21.80 2.03 -29.64
N GLU A 335 -20.57 2.07 -30.16
CA GLU A 335 -19.82 0.87 -30.56
C GLU A 335 -19.20 0.12 -29.36
N MET A 336 -18.88 0.83 -28.26
CA MET A 336 -18.39 0.26 -27.01
C MET A 336 -19.45 -0.56 -26.28
#